data_496692dedf89f3e41b6a999dc9ba0dc7
#
_entry.id   496692dedf89f3e41b6a999dc9ba0dc7
#
_cell.length_a   1.000
_cell.length_b   1.000
_cell.length_c   1.000
_cell.angle_alpha   90.00
_cell.angle_beta   90.00
_cell.angle_gamma   90.00
#
_symmetry.space_group_name_H-M   'P 1'
#
loop_
_entity.id
_entity.type
_entity.pdbx_description
1 polymer ?
#
loop_
_entity_poly.entity_id
_entity_poly.type
_entity_poly.pdbx_seq_one_letter_code
_entity_poly.pdbx_strand_id
1 'polypeptide(L)'
;MCVCIVITLALAVTNSITAPIIEKNENAAANDALLVVMPDGKSFEKLDISGYTLPATVVEAYKAEAGGYVIKLETTGYASGFVIMCGVGADGKVTGAKVVSSGETPAIGGAAADKMTGEFSGKDTSNIDSVDTVAGATKTTAAYRAAIKDALNAAIILGGGDVDIRTEEEILNDNLSAALPVAEGKFTKLFITEVITGIDAIYKADNGKGAVCVVGEQFIALDESYNVLTEVSADVASAVKEQAEKALTSTSEDIDLTKYTGLPTALLSAKKTASGNYILELRAAGFGINGNEYYRPSGEYIKIRVSMTADGKIIDCFTIYQAETDGLGSACEDEKFYGQFDGKTQENYTDIDGITGATLTTNGYKTAILRAFESVAILKGGAE
;
A
#
# COMPACT_ATOMS: atom_id res chain seq x y z
N MET A 1 15.16 29.29 -55.18
CA MET A 1 14.74 30.21 -54.11
C MET A 1 13.25 30.60 -54.19
N CYS A 2 12.69 31.05 -55.29
CA CYS A 2 11.26 31.41 -55.40
C CYS A 2 10.27 30.27 -55.12
N VAL A 3 10.53 29.04 -55.51
CA VAL A 3 9.64 27.89 -55.29
C VAL A 3 9.49 27.57 -53.79
N CYS A 4 10.58 27.64 -53.03
CA CYS A 4 10.53 27.38 -51.56
C CYS A 4 9.68 28.44 -50.85
N ILE A 5 9.76 29.71 -51.25
CA ILE A 5 8.98 30.80 -50.68
C ILE A 5 7.47 30.60 -50.97
N VAL A 6 7.14 30.19 -52.18
CA VAL A 6 5.72 29.94 -52.57
C VAL A 6 5.13 28.74 -51.78
N ILE A 7 5.91 27.67 -51.63
CA ILE A 7 5.50 26.49 -50.85
C ILE A 7 5.32 26.83 -49.34
N THR A 8 6.30 27.58 -48.80
CA THR A 8 6.21 28.03 -47.41
C THR A 8 5.01 28.94 -47.16
N LEU A 9 4.73 29.82 -48.07
CA LEU A 9 3.55 30.72 -47.98
C LEU A 9 2.26 29.94 -48.10
N ALA A 10 2.18 29.00 -49.06
CA ALA A 10 1.01 28.13 -49.21
C ALA A 10 0.76 27.26 -47.95
N LEU A 11 1.81 26.68 -47.35
CA LEU A 11 1.73 25.92 -46.08
C LEU A 11 1.28 26.82 -44.92
N ALA A 12 1.81 28.04 -44.82
CA ALA A 12 1.43 28.98 -43.76
C ALA A 12 -0.04 29.39 -43.90
N VAL A 13 -0.53 29.67 -45.10
CA VAL A 13 -1.93 29.98 -45.37
C VAL A 13 -2.83 28.79 -45.08
N THR A 14 -2.44 27.58 -45.52
CA THR A 14 -3.20 26.37 -45.23
C THR A 14 -3.28 26.13 -43.70
N ASN A 15 -2.15 26.24 -43.02
CA ASN A 15 -2.10 26.06 -41.57
C ASN A 15 -2.92 27.12 -40.84
N SER A 16 -2.92 28.39 -41.26
CA SER A 16 -3.73 29.44 -40.62
C SER A 16 -5.23 29.23 -40.79
N ILE A 17 -5.68 28.50 -41.80
CA ILE A 17 -7.09 28.16 -42.02
C ILE A 17 -7.46 26.85 -41.33
N THR A 18 -6.58 25.87 -41.35
CA THR A 18 -6.86 24.53 -40.83
C THR A 18 -6.66 24.44 -39.32
N ALA A 19 -5.67 25.13 -38.73
CA ALA A 19 -5.39 25.08 -37.30
C ALA A 19 -6.62 25.42 -36.43
N PRO A 20 -7.36 26.53 -36.67
CA PRO A 20 -8.54 26.84 -35.87
C PRO A 20 -9.70 25.83 -36.06
N ILE A 21 -9.77 25.19 -37.24
CA ILE A 21 -10.78 24.14 -37.51
C ILE A 21 -10.42 22.85 -36.79
N ILE A 22 -9.16 22.49 -36.80
CA ILE A 22 -8.63 21.31 -36.07
C ILE A 22 -8.84 21.52 -34.58
N GLU A 23 -8.41 22.65 -34.05
CA GLU A 23 -8.61 23.01 -32.63
C GLU A 23 -10.09 23.01 -32.23
N LYS A 24 -10.98 23.53 -33.07
CA LYS A 24 -12.43 23.49 -32.81
C LYS A 24 -12.99 22.08 -32.82
N ASN A 25 -12.53 21.23 -33.73
CA ASN A 25 -12.98 19.84 -33.81
C ASN A 25 -12.41 18.97 -32.66
N GLU A 26 -11.17 19.21 -32.28
CA GLU A 26 -10.53 18.55 -31.10
C GLU A 26 -11.22 18.98 -29.82
N ASN A 27 -11.54 20.27 -29.66
CA ASN A 27 -12.31 20.78 -28.52
C ASN A 27 -13.74 20.24 -28.48
N ALA A 28 -14.40 20.08 -29.62
CA ALA A 28 -15.75 19.51 -29.70
C ALA A 28 -15.70 17.99 -29.30
N ALA A 29 -14.75 17.23 -29.85
CA ALA A 29 -14.60 15.83 -29.50
C ALA A 29 -14.20 15.65 -28.02
N ALA A 30 -13.35 16.55 -27.49
CA ALA A 30 -12.99 16.57 -26.07
C ALA A 30 -14.23 16.89 -25.21
N ASN A 31 -15.04 17.90 -25.58
CA ASN A 31 -16.28 18.21 -24.86
C ASN A 31 -17.27 17.05 -24.85
N ASP A 32 -17.44 16.36 -25.96
CA ASP A 32 -18.31 15.18 -26.03
C ASP A 32 -17.84 14.07 -25.07
N ALA A 33 -16.52 13.88 -24.94
CA ALA A 33 -15.96 12.92 -24.00
C ALA A 33 -16.19 13.32 -22.54
N LEU A 34 -16.10 14.63 -22.23
CA LEU A 34 -16.34 15.19 -20.90
C LEU A 34 -17.82 15.06 -20.51
N LEU A 35 -18.75 15.28 -21.46
CA LEU A 35 -20.18 15.10 -21.25
C LEU A 35 -20.58 13.65 -20.94
N VAL A 36 -19.79 12.66 -21.34
CA VAL A 36 -20.05 11.26 -20.97
C VAL A 36 -19.99 11.03 -19.46
N VAL A 37 -19.03 11.69 -18.79
CA VAL A 37 -18.83 11.53 -17.33
C VAL A 37 -19.55 12.60 -16.52
N MET A 38 -19.95 13.72 -17.16
CA MET A 38 -20.72 14.79 -16.55
C MET A 38 -21.78 15.33 -17.54
N PRO A 39 -22.92 14.61 -17.72
CA PRO A 39 -23.93 14.97 -18.72
C PRO A 39 -24.52 16.38 -18.55
N ASP A 40 -24.65 16.83 -17.32
CA ASP A 40 -25.21 18.15 -16.99
C ASP A 40 -24.18 19.28 -17.01
N GLY A 41 -22.92 19.01 -17.37
CA GLY A 41 -21.77 19.93 -17.30
C GLY A 41 -21.86 21.11 -18.26
N LYS A 42 -22.64 21.02 -19.34
CA LYS A 42 -22.85 22.00 -20.43
C LYS A 42 -21.58 22.25 -21.26
N SER A 43 -20.69 23.09 -20.78
CA SER A 43 -19.37 23.37 -21.36
C SER A 43 -18.27 23.23 -20.33
N PHE A 44 -17.04 23.00 -20.81
CA PHE A 44 -15.90 22.73 -19.94
C PHE A 44 -14.72 23.64 -20.32
N GLU A 45 -14.08 24.17 -19.30
CA GLU A 45 -12.86 24.97 -19.41
C GLU A 45 -11.70 24.17 -18.81
N LYS A 46 -10.63 23.97 -19.59
CA LYS A 46 -9.41 23.32 -19.10
C LYS A 46 -8.71 24.24 -18.11
N LEU A 47 -8.41 23.71 -16.93
CA LEU A 47 -7.73 24.45 -15.86
C LEU A 47 -6.21 24.31 -15.98
N ASP A 48 -5.50 25.37 -15.64
CA ASP A 48 -4.08 25.30 -15.31
C ASP A 48 -3.95 24.77 -13.87
N ILE A 49 -3.46 23.56 -13.74
CA ILE A 49 -3.31 22.87 -12.46
C ILE A 49 -1.91 23.03 -11.84
N SER A 50 -0.99 23.75 -12.48
CA SER A 50 0.41 23.88 -12.05
C SER A 50 0.57 24.57 -10.67
N GLY A 51 -0.43 25.35 -10.26
CA GLY A 51 -0.45 26.05 -8.97
C GLY A 51 -1.09 25.27 -7.81
N TYR A 52 -1.52 24.04 -8.04
CA TYR A 52 -2.20 23.21 -7.05
C TYR A 52 -1.36 22.00 -6.67
N THR A 53 -1.39 21.63 -5.41
CA THR A 53 -0.87 20.34 -4.94
C THR A 53 -2.00 19.33 -5.06
N LEU A 54 -1.95 18.49 -6.10
CA LEU A 54 -2.97 17.49 -6.43
C LEU A 54 -2.39 16.08 -6.28
N PRO A 55 -3.25 15.03 -6.14
CA PRO A 55 -2.81 13.66 -6.23
C PRO A 55 -1.99 13.39 -7.50
N ALA A 56 -0.93 12.60 -7.39
CA ALA A 56 0.01 12.34 -8.50
C ALA A 56 -0.64 11.68 -9.73
N THR A 57 -1.79 11.05 -9.57
CA THR A 57 -2.57 10.45 -10.66
C THR A 57 -3.26 11.49 -11.56
N VAL A 58 -3.44 12.73 -11.09
CA VAL A 58 -4.16 13.80 -11.83
C VAL A 58 -3.27 14.37 -12.92
N VAL A 59 -3.71 14.23 -14.19
CA VAL A 59 -2.97 14.74 -15.35
C VAL A 59 -3.64 15.95 -15.99
N GLU A 60 -4.97 16.05 -15.93
CA GLU A 60 -5.73 17.20 -16.44
C GLU A 60 -6.99 17.41 -15.61
N ALA A 61 -7.44 18.69 -15.53
CA ALA A 61 -8.69 19.04 -14.89
C ALA A 61 -9.47 20.04 -15.75
N TYR A 62 -10.79 19.91 -15.73
CA TYR A 62 -11.72 20.75 -16.45
C TYR A 62 -12.80 21.24 -15.51
N LYS A 63 -13.11 22.54 -15.53
CA LYS A 63 -14.21 23.13 -14.78
C LYS A 63 -15.47 23.12 -15.62
N ALA A 64 -16.56 22.60 -15.10
CA ALA A 64 -17.85 22.61 -15.78
C ALA A 64 -18.59 23.93 -15.54
N GLU A 65 -19.29 24.47 -16.57
CA GLU A 65 -20.13 25.67 -16.45
C GLU A 65 -21.27 25.48 -15.43
N ALA A 66 -21.82 24.29 -15.36
CA ALA A 66 -22.86 23.92 -14.39
C ALA A 66 -22.33 23.75 -12.96
N GLY A 67 -21.02 23.88 -12.74
CA GLY A 67 -20.33 23.63 -11.47
C GLY A 67 -19.79 22.23 -11.39
N GLY A 68 -18.75 22.07 -10.55
CA GLY A 68 -17.99 20.82 -10.44
C GLY A 68 -16.86 20.71 -11.45
N TYR A 69 -16.25 19.54 -11.53
CA TYR A 69 -15.01 19.30 -12.28
C TYR A 69 -15.04 17.96 -13.01
N VAL A 70 -14.38 17.89 -14.16
CA VAL A 70 -13.99 16.62 -14.76
C VAL A 70 -12.48 16.48 -14.63
N ILE A 71 -12.04 15.38 -14.04
CA ILE A 71 -10.64 15.07 -13.75
C ILE A 71 -10.23 13.91 -14.64
N LYS A 72 -9.10 14.08 -15.34
CA LYS A 72 -8.43 13.00 -16.06
C LYS A 72 -7.27 12.50 -15.21
N LEU A 73 -7.22 11.19 -15.02
CA LEU A 73 -6.26 10.52 -14.15
C LEU A 73 -5.49 9.48 -14.96
N GLU A 74 -4.24 9.29 -14.60
CA GLU A 74 -3.41 8.20 -15.11
C GLU A 74 -2.87 7.39 -13.92
N THR A 75 -3.08 6.09 -13.96
CA THR A 75 -2.66 5.17 -12.91
C THR A 75 -2.14 3.86 -13.50
N THR A 76 -1.67 2.99 -12.66
CA THR A 76 -1.22 1.64 -13.04
C THR A 76 -2.09 0.61 -12.34
N GLY A 77 -2.80 -0.18 -13.13
CA GLY A 77 -3.51 -1.35 -12.67
C GLY A 77 -2.61 -2.58 -12.67
N TYR A 78 -3.07 -3.68 -13.28
CA TYR A 78 -2.20 -4.81 -13.58
C TYR A 78 -1.18 -4.45 -14.68
N ALA A 79 -1.58 -3.63 -15.65
CA ALA A 79 -0.73 -3.06 -16.67
C ALA A 79 -0.67 -1.53 -16.56
N SER A 80 0.38 -0.91 -17.08
CA SER A 80 0.52 0.55 -17.15
C SER A 80 -0.40 1.18 -18.19
N GLY A 81 -0.56 2.52 -18.12
CA GLY A 81 -1.36 3.29 -19.08
C GLY A 81 -2.87 3.17 -18.87
N PHE A 82 -3.28 2.99 -17.64
CA PHE A 82 -4.69 3.00 -17.25
C PHE A 82 -5.16 4.44 -17.06
N VAL A 83 -5.80 5.00 -18.08
CA VAL A 83 -6.28 6.40 -18.11
C VAL A 83 -7.78 6.43 -17.88
N ILE A 84 -8.20 7.23 -16.92
CA ILE A 84 -9.57 7.35 -16.43
C ILE A 84 -10.01 8.79 -16.54
N MET A 85 -11.28 9.01 -16.83
CA MET A 85 -11.95 10.28 -16.73
C MET A 85 -13.08 10.17 -15.69
N CYS A 86 -13.13 11.10 -14.75
CA CYS A 86 -14.12 11.13 -13.67
C CYS A 86 -14.75 12.51 -13.57
N GLY A 87 -16.08 12.55 -13.62
CA GLY A 87 -16.85 13.77 -13.33
C GLY A 87 -17.21 13.82 -11.85
N VAL A 88 -17.02 14.99 -11.22
CA VAL A 88 -17.41 15.28 -9.84
C VAL A 88 -18.31 16.50 -9.85
N GLY A 89 -19.55 16.35 -9.45
CA GLY A 89 -20.55 17.41 -9.41
C GLY A 89 -20.25 18.50 -8.37
N ALA A 90 -20.96 19.59 -8.45
CA ALA A 90 -20.87 20.68 -7.47
C ALA A 90 -21.25 20.24 -6.03
N ASP A 91 -21.96 19.13 -5.90
CA ASP A 91 -22.34 18.50 -4.63
C ASP A 91 -21.23 17.59 -4.06
N GLY A 92 -20.07 17.50 -4.72
CA GLY A 92 -18.94 16.68 -4.32
C GLY A 92 -19.11 15.19 -4.61
N LYS A 93 -20.08 14.80 -5.45
CA LYS A 93 -20.34 13.40 -5.80
C LYS A 93 -19.87 13.09 -7.21
N VAL A 94 -19.46 11.84 -7.42
CA VAL A 94 -19.15 11.32 -8.75
C VAL A 94 -20.41 11.35 -9.61
N THR A 95 -20.38 12.06 -10.72
CA THR A 95 -21.46 12.09 -11.72
C THR A 95 -21.34 10.95 -12.71
N GLY A 96 -20.13 10.51 -12.99
CA GLY A 96 -19.80 9.38 -13.84
C GLY A 96 -18.29 9.17 -13.93
N ALA A 97 -17.91 7.99 -14.34
CA ALA A 97 -16.52 7.63 -14.60
C ALA A 97 -16.42 6.89 -15.94
N LYS A 98 -15.25 6.92 -16.58
CA LYS A 98 -14.99 6.20 -17.83
C LYS A 98 -13.52 5.90 -17.98
N VAL A 99 -13.22 4.67 -18.40
CA VAL A 99 -11.90 4.30 -18.88
C VAL A 99 -11.70 4.87 -20.29
N VAL A 100 -10.67 5.69 -20.45
CA VAL A 100 -10.32 6.34 -21.73
C VAL A 100 -9.35 5.47 -22.51
N SER A 101 -8.34 4.96 -21.85
CA SER A 101 -7.41 3.98 -22.41
C SER A 101 -6.92 3.03 -21.32
N SER A 102 -6.54 1.83 -21.74
CA SER A 102 -6.10 0.81 -20.80
C SER A 102 -5.11 -0.13 -21.48
N GLY A 103 -4.00 -0.41 -20.80
CA GLY A 103 -3.08 -1.51 -21.16
C GLY A 103 -3.53 -2.86 -20.60
N GLU A 104 -4.64 -2.90 -19.90
CA GLU A 104 -5.17 -4.11 -19.24
C GLU A 104 -5.56 -5.20 -20.24
N THR A 105 -5.53 -6.46 -19.76
CA THR A 105 -6.06 -7.58 -20.56
C THR A 105 -7.58 -7.37 -20.76
N PRO A 106 -8.08 -7.23 -22.00
CA PRO A 106 -9.45 -6.82 -22.25
C PRO A 106 -10.51 -7.72 -21.61
N ALA A 107 -10.28 -9.03 -21.59
CA ALA A 107 -11.22 -10.01 -21.04
C ALA A 107 -11.17 -10.15 -19.50
N ILE A 108 -10.17 -9.54 -18.82
CA ILE A 108 -9.98 -9.64 -17.38
C ILE A 108 -10.08 -8.24 -16.77
N GLY A 109 -8.97 -7.49 -16.77
CA GLY A 109 -8.91 -6.15 -16.17
C GLY A 109 -9.82 -5.15 -16.86
N GLY A 110 -9.87 -5.16 -18.22
CA GLY A 110 -10.76 -4.31 -19.00
C GLY A 110 -12.23 -4.56 -18.69
N ALA A 111 -12.69 -5.80 -18.79
CA ALA A 111 -14.09 -6.16 -18.49
C ALA A 111 -14.48 -5.88 -17.03
N ALA A 112 -13.54 -6.04 -16.08
CA ALA A 112 -13.77 -5.75 -14.68
C ALA A 112 -13.90 -4.24 -14.44
N ALA A 113 -13.06 -3.42 -15.07
CA ALA A 113 -13.12 -1.97 -14.99
C ALA A 113 -14.43 -1.45 -15.59
N ASP A 114 -14.85 -1.97 -16.74
CA ASP A 114 -16.14 -1.61 -17.37
C ASP A 114 -17.32 -1.91 -16.43
N LYS A 115 -17.31 -3.06 -15.77
CA LYS A 115 -18.32 -3.44 -14.78
C LYS A 115 -18.37 -2.49 -13.60
N MET A 116 -17.21 -2.07 -13.10
CA MET A 116 -17.12 -1.14 -11.96
C MET A 116 -17.54 0.30 -12.29
N THR A 117 -17.42 0.71 -13.54
CA THR A 117 -17.66 2.11 -13.95
C THR A 117 -18.96 2.68 -13.42
N GLY A 118 -20.05 1.88 -13.44
CA GLY A 118 -21.37 2.30 -12.93
C GLY A 118 -21.49 2.40 -11.40
N GLU A 119 -20.65 1.69 -10.67
CA GLU A 119 -20.71 1.61 -9.20
C GLU A 119 -20.21 2.89 -8.52
N PHE A 120 -19.47 3.73 -9.24
CA PHE A 120 -18.93 4.98 -8.72
C PHE A 120 -19.94 6.13 -8.69
N SER A 121 -20.98 6.08 -9.52
CA SER A 121 -21.96 7.17 -9.61
C SER A 121 -22.64 7.43 -8.26
N GLY A 122 -22.70 8.70 -7.86
CA GLY A 122 -23.27 9.12 -6.57
C GLY A 122 -22.38 8.89 -5.35
N LYS A 123 -21.19 8.31 -5.53
CA LYS A 123 -20.21 8.17 -4.44
C LYS A 123 -19.50 9.49 -4.16
N ASP A 124 -19.05 9.63 -2.93
CA ASP A 124 -18.24 10.75 -2.42
C ASP A 124 -17.08 10.24 -1.56
N THR A 125 -16.28 11.12 -0.98
CA THR A 125 -15.11 10.76 -0.17
C THR A 125 -15.45 9.90 1.05
N SER A 126 -16.68 9.98 1.56
CA SER A 126 -17.10 9.22 2.75
C SER A 126 -17.45 7.76 2.45
N ASN A 127 -17.77 7.43 1.21
CA ASN A 127 -18.29 6.12 0.86
C ASN A 127 -17.63 5.46 -0.39
N ILE A 128 -16.65 6.10 -1.01
CA ILE A 128 -15.94 5.55 -2.17
C ILE A 128 -15.26 4.21 -1.87
N ASP A 129 -14.74 4.04 -0.65
CA ASP A 129 -14.06 2.83 -0.21
C ASP A 129 -15.03 1.63 -0.05
N SER A 130 -16.36 1.87 -0.06
CA SER A 130 -17.39 0.83 -0.06
C SER A 130 -17.61 0.15 -1.42
N VAL A 131 -16.97 0.65 -2.48
CA VAL A 131 -17.04 0.01 -3.82
C VAL A 131 -16.11 -1.20 -3.83
N ASP A 132 -16.70 -2.39 -4.00
CA ASP A 132 -15.95 -3.65 -3.99
C ASP A 132 -15.05 -3.80 -5.22
N THR A 133 -13.93 -4.46 -5.02
CA THR A 133 -13.07 -4.88 -6.14
C THR A 133 -13.63 -6.13 -6.82
N VAL A 134 -13.27 -6.34 -8.08
CA VAL A 134 -13.73 -7.51 -8.86
C VAL A 134 -12.71 -8.64 -8.70
N ALA A 135 -13.17 -9.79 -8.20
CA ALA A 135 -12.34 -11.00 -8.08
C ALA A 135 -11.72 -11.40 -9.43
N GLY A 136 -10.43 -11.71 -9.43
CA GLY A 136 -9.65 -12.02 -10.64
C GLY A 136 -9.10 -10.79 -11.38
N ALA A 137 -9.51 -9.56 -11.00
CA ALA A 137 -8.99 -8.30 -11.52
C ALA A 137 -8.77 -7.28 -10.39
N THR A 138 -8.43 -7.76 -9.20
CA THR A 138 -8.36 -6.95 -7.97
C THR A 138 -7.40 -5.77 -8.11
N LYS A 139 -6.21 -5.97 -8.70
CA LYS A 139 -5.24 -4.89 -8.89
C LYS A 139 -5.79 -3.77 -9.76
N THR A 140 -6.37 -4.10 -10.91
CA THR A 140 -6.98 -3.11 -11.81
C THR A 140 -8.12 -2.37 -11.15
N THR A 141 -9.01 -3.09 -10.46
CA THR A 141 -10.21 -2.50 -9.86
C THR A 141 -9.90 -1.72 -8.58
N ALA A 142 -8.88 -2.10 -7.81
CA ALA A 142 -8.37 -1.31 -6.70
C ALA A 142 -7.71 0.00 -7.17
N ALA A 143 -6.89 -0.06 -8.23
CA ALA A 143 -6.31 1.13 -8.84
C ALA A 143 -7.37 2.07 -9.40
N TYR A 144 -8.44 1.53 -10.00
CA TYR A 144 -9.56 2.33 -10.47
C TYR A 144 -10.25 3.06 -9.31
N ARG A 145 -10.60 2.35 -8.24
CA ARG A 145 -11.22 2.95 -7.05
C ARG A 145 -10.33 4.02 -6.42
N ALA A 146 -9.03 3.77 -6.29
CA ALA A 146 -8.07 4.74 -5.77
C ALA A 146 -8.02 6.01 -6.66
N ALA A 147 -7.98 5.85 -7.99
CA ALA A 147 -8.00 6.98 -8.90
C ALA A 147 -9.30 7.79 -8.81
N ILE A 148 -10.46 7.17 -8.61
CA ILE A 148 -11.73 7.90 -8.38
C ILE A 148 -11.68 8.67 -7.06
N LYS A 149 -11.08 8.10 -6.00
CA LYS A 149 -10.85 8.81 -4.73
C LYS A 149 -9.95 10.04 -4.93
N ASP A 150 -8.89 9.90 -5.73
CA ASP A 150 -8.02 11.01 -6.11
C ASP A 150 -8.76 12.10 -6.91
N ALA A 151 -9.69 11.72 -7.79
CA ALA A 151 -10.54 12.69 -8.50
C ALA A 151 -11.45 13.48 -7.55
N LEU A 152 -12.02 12.82 -6.54
CA LEU A 152 -12.83 13.49 -5.51
C LEU A 152 -11.97 14.46 -4.69
N ASN A 153 -10.78 14.06 -4.26
CA ASN A 153 -9.84 14.90 -3.54
C ASN A 153 -9.40 16.11 -4.40
N ALA A 154 -9.07 15.87 -5.67
CA ALA A 154 -8.70 16.92 -6.59
C ALA A 154 -9.84 17.95 -6.79
N ALA A 155 -11.08 17.49 -6.89
CA ALA A 155 -12.23 18.38 -7.02
C ALA A 155 -12.43 19.27 -5.78
N ILE A 156 -12.17 18.74 -4.56
CA ILE A 156 -12.21 19.53 -3.33
C ILE A 156 -11.12 20.61 -3.35
N ILE A 157 -9.87 20.24 -3.68
CA ILE A 157 -8.74 21.16 -3.71
C ILE A 157 -8.95 22.26 -4.77
N LEU A 158 -9.40 21.90 -5.97
CA LEU A 158 -9.72 22.85 -7.03
C LEU A 158 -10.89 23.78 -6.67
N GLY A 159 -11.78 23.30 -5.80
CA GLY A 159 -12.87 24.08 -5.21
C GLY A 159 -12.44 25.02 -4.09
N GLY A 160 -11.17 25.01 -3.70
CA GLY A 160 -10.61 25.81 -2.60
C GLY A 160 -10.75 25.15 -1.22
N GLY A 161 -11.12 23.87 -1.16
CA GLY A 161 -11.09 23.06 0.05
C GLY A 161 -9.68 22.54 0.35
N ASP A 162 -9.50 22.04 1.55
CA ASP A 162 -8.24 21.42 2.02
C ASP A 162 -8.47 19.92 2.25
N VAL A 163 -7.57 19.11 1.70
CA VAL A 163 -7.57 17.66 1.84
C VAL A 163 -6.14 17.18 2.00
N ASP A 164 -5.89 16.36 3.00
CA ASP A 164 -4.61 15.66 3.11
C ASP A 164 -4.58 14.52 2.09
N ILE A 165 -3.72 14.66 1.08
CA ILE A 165 -3.53 13.69 0.00
C ILE A 165 -2.30 12.80 0.22
N ARG A 166 -1.61 12.96 1.35
CA ARG A 166 -0.46 12.13 1.71
C ARG A 166 -0.91 10.69 1.96
N THR A 167 -0.06 9.75 1.60
CA THR A 167 -0.24 8.34 1.94
C THR A 167 -0.07 8.10 3.44
N GLU A 168 -0.59 6.99 3.96
CA GLU A 168 -0.38 6.59 5.36
C GLU A 168 1.12 6.49 5.70
N GLU A 169 1.94 6.04 4.74
CA GLU A 169 3.39 5.95 4.90
C GLU A 169 4.05 7.33 4.99
N GLU A 170 3.63 8.30 4.14
CA GLU A 170 4.13 9.68 4.21
C GLU A 170 3.75 10.34 5.54
N ILE A 171 2.49 10.16 5.99
CA ILE A 171 2.02 10.67 7.29
C ILE A 171 2.82 10.05 8.43
N LEU A 172 3.05 8.74 8.40
CA LEU A 172 3.87 8.04 9.39
C LEU A 172 5.29 8.61 9.43
N ASN A 173 5.95 8.74 8.27
CA ASN A 173 7.32 9.25 8.16
C ASN A 173 7.43 10.71 8.63
N ASP A 174 6.45 11.54 8.34
CA ASP A 174 6.38 12.92 8.83
C ASP A 174 6.26 12.96 10.36
N ASN A 175 5.41 12.13 10.94
CA ASN A 175 5.23 12.03 12.39
C ASN A 175 6.50 11.52 13.10
N LEU A 176 7.14 10.49 12.55
CA LEU A 176 8.42 9.99 13.06
C LEU A 176 9.50 11.05 13.00
N SER A 177 9.59 11.78 11.88
CA SER A 177 10.57 12.86 11.67
C SER A 177 10.31 14.05 12.60
N ALA A 178 9.05 14.39 12.84
CA ALA A 178 8.67 15.44 13.77
C ALA A 178 9.00 15.05 15.22
N ALA A 179 8.79 13.79 15.59
CA ALA A 179 9.09 13.28 16.93
C ALA A 179 10.60 13.23 17.21
N LEU A 180 11.42 12.79 16.23
CA LEU A 180 12.87 12.65 16.36
C LEU A 180 13.61 13.28 15.17
N PRO A 181 13.74 14.63 15.10
CA PRO A 181 14.34 15.32 13.96
C PRO A 181 15.80 14.94 13.69
N VAL A 182 16.56 14.55 14.72
CA VAL A 182 17.96 14.13 14.60
C VAL A 182 18.15 12.81 13.83
N ALA A 183 17.08 12.08 13.55
CA ALA A 183 17.08 10.88 12.72
C ALA A 183 17.19 11.19 11.22
N GLU A 184 17.04 12.46 10.81
CA GLU A 184 17.08 12.90 9.40
C GLU A 184 16.04 12.20 8.52
N GLY A 185 14.89 11.85 9.09
CA GLY A 185 13.75 11.23 8.39
C GLY A 185 13.95 9.79 7.94
N LYS A 186 14.96 9.07 8.45
CA LYS A 186 15.23 7.67 8.11
C LYS A 186 15.00 6.76 9.30
N PHE A 187 14.02 5.89 9.15
CA PHE A 187 13.61 4.98 10.22
C PHE A 187 13.39 3.56 9.68
N THR A 188 13.78 2.59 10.47
CA THR A 188 13.47 1.17 10.23
C THR A 188 12.61 0.63 11.35
N LYS A 189 11.47 0.02 11.02
CA LYS A 189 10.61 -0.65 12.00
C LYS A 189 11.37 -1.79 12.67
N LEU A 190 11.36 -1.84 13.99
CA LEU A 190 11.99 -2.89 14.76
C LEU A 190 11.13 -4.16 14.71
N PHE A 191 11.76 -5.28 14.35
CA PHE A 191 11.17 -6.61 14.55
C PHE A 191 11.23 -6.97 16.03
N ILE A 192 10.08 -7.15 16.65
CA ILE A 192 9.95 -7.35 18.10
C ILE A 192 10.19 -8.83 18.46
N THR A 193 11.12 -9.07 19.35
CA THR A 193 11.49 -10.44 19.81
C THR A 193 11.17 -10.71 21.26
N GLU A 194 10.70 -9.68 21.96
CA GLU A 194 10.33 -9.73 23.36
C GLU A 194 8.85 -9.36 23.55
N VAL A 195 8.20 -9.96 24.50
CA VAL A 195 6.83 -9.54 24.87
C VAL A 195 6.91 -8.17 25.50
N ILE A 196 6.42 -7.14 24.81
CA ILE A 196 6.28 -5.77 25.30
C ILE A 196 4.81 -5.41 25.43
N THR A 197 4.50 -4.42 26.23
CA THR A 197 3.14 -3.95 26.47
C THR A 197 3.05 -2.44 26.35
N GLY A 198 1.93 -1.94 25.83
CA GLY A 198 1.66 -0.51 25.74
C GLY A 198 2.48 0.24 24.68
N ILE A 199 3.16 -0.48 23.80
CA ILE A 199 3.83 0.07 22.61
C ILE A 199 3.34 -0.74 21.41
N ASP A 200 2.82 -0.06 20.40
CA ASP A 200 2.26 -0.67 19.20
C ASP A 200 3.36 -0.95 18.16
N ALA A 201 4.34 -0.04 18.05
CA ALA A 201 5.49 -0.21 17.16
C ALA A 201 6.71 0.58 17.67
N ILE A 202 7.91 0.13 17.29
CA ILE A 202 9.16 0.84 17.55
C ILE A 202 9.88 1.07 16.22
N TYR A 203 10.27 2.29 15.93
CA TYR A 203 11.03 2.68 14.77
C TYR A 203 12.41 3.18 15.19
N LYS A 204 13.46 2.49 14.77
CA LYS A 204 14.85 2.90 15.03
C LYS A 204 15.29 3.94 14.00
N ALA A 205 15.94 4.98 14.44
CA ALA A 205 16.67 5.87 13.56
C ALA A 205 17.85 5.14 12.91
N ASP A 206 17.96 5.16 11.58
CA ASP A 206 19.00 4.44 10.83
C ASP A 206 20.41 4.98 11.14
N ASN A 207 20.51 6.24 11.54
CA ASN A 207 21.76 6.86 11.96
C ASN A 207 22.15 6.53 13.42
N GLY A 208 21.37 5.72 14.13
CA GLY A 208 21.62 5.30 15.50
C GLY A 208 21.32 6.36 16.56
N LYS A 209 20.71 7.50 16.21
CA LYS A 209 20.45 8.64 17.11
C LYS A 209 19.23 8.48 18.01
N GLY A 210 18.70 7.28 18.12
CA GLY A 210 17.58 6.96 18.98
C GLY A 210 16.51 6.15 18.30
N ALA A 211 15.28 6.21 18.84
CA ALA A 211 14.11 5.50 18.32
C ALA A 211 12.84 6.30 18.60
N VAL A 212 11.77 5.93 17.91
CA VAL A 212 10.42 6.44 18.18
C VAL A 212 9.49 5.26 18.50
N CYS A 213 8.82 5.31 19.64
CA CYS A 213 7.79 4.38 20.04
C CYS A 213 6.42 4.95 19.66
N VAL A 214 5.60 4.14 18.99
CA VAL A 214 4.19 4.46 18.71
C VAL A 214 3.34 3.88 19.83
N VAL A 215 2.52 4.72 20.48
CA VAL A 215 1.64 4.37 21.59
C VAL A 215 0.27 4.96 21.28
N GLY A 216 -0.64 4.17 20.69
CA GLY A 216 -1.87 4.68 20.12
C GLY A 216 -1.58 5.71 19.01
N GLU A 217 -2.04 6.94 19.20
CA GLU A 217 -1.79 8.05 18.26
C GLU A 217 -0.54 8.87 18.63
N GLN A 218 0.20 8.51 19.67
CA GLN A 218 1.36 9.26 20.16
C GLN A 218 2.67 8.69 19.62
N PHE A 219 3.57 9.59 19.24
CA PHE A 219 4.92 9.30 18.79
C PHE A 219 5.91 9.75 19.88
N ILE A 220 6.45 8.80 20.62
CA ILE A 220 7.32 9.06 21.79
C ILE A 220 8.77 8.79 21.40
N ALA A 221 9.56 9.86 21.30
CA ALA A 221 10.96 9.78 20.93
C ALA A 221 11.85 9.39 22.11
N LEU A 222 12.88 8.60 21.81
CA LEU A 222 13.93 8.16 22.72
C LEU A 222 15.30 8.56 22.16
N ASP A 223 16.22 8.97 23.03
CA ASP A 223 17.63 9.18 22.68
C ASP A 223 18.41 7.85 22.53
N GLU A 224 19.71 7.93 22.22
CA GLU A 224 20.63 6.79 22.08
C GLU A 224 20.76 5.94 23.37
N SER A 225 20.42 6.53 24.53
CA SER A 225 20.43 5.88 25.84
C SER A 225 19.03 5.48 26.32
N TYR A 226 18.07 5.51 25.42
CA TYR A 226 16.65 5.18 25.64
C TYR A 226 15.93 6.11 26.63
N ASN A 227 16.45 7.33 26.87
CA ASN A 227 15.71 8.32 27.65
C ASN A 227 14.63 8.94 26.79
N VAL A 228 13.44 9.10 27.36
CA VAL A 228 12.30 9.72 26.68
C VAL A 228 12.55 11.20 26.49
N LEU A 229 12.44 11.67 25.25
CA LEU A 229 12.61 13.07 24.83
C LEU A 229 11.28 13.80 24.71
N THR A 230 10.20 13.08 24.39
CA THR A 230 8.85 13.61 24.24
C THR A 230 8.28 13.98 25.61
N GLU A 231 7.61 15.13 25.70
CA GLU A 231 6.95 15.57 26.94
C GLU A 231 5.69 14.72 27.20
N VAL A 232 5.79 13.80 28.15
CA VAL A 232 4.73 12.91 28.60
C VAL A 232 4.77 12.79 30.12
N SER A 233 3.74 12.20 30.75
CA SER A 233 3.76 11.96 32.21
C SER A 233 4.92 11.05 32.61
N ALA A 234 5.43 11.20 33.84
CA ALA A 234 6.52 10.39 34.35
C ALA A 234 6.25 8.88 34.32
N ASP A 235 5.00 8.49 34.55
CA ASP A 235 4.57 7.08 34.53
C ASP A 235 4.63 6.53 33.10
N VAL A 236 4.15 7.29 32.09
CA VAL A 236 4.23 6.91 30.67
C VAL A 236 5.69 6.87 30.24
N ALA A 237 6.49 7.87 30.57
CA ALA A 237 7.91 7.90 30.24
C ALA A 237 8.66 6.69 30.80
N SER A 238 8.40 6.32 32.04
CA SER A 238 9.04 5.16 32.69
C SER A 238 8.62 3.86 32.05
N ALA A 239 7.31 3.68 31.78
CA ALA A 239 6.79 2.49 31.13
C ALA A 239 7.32 2.30 29.70
N VAL A 240 7.29 3.38 28.89
CA VAL A 240 7.80 3.32 27.50
C VAL A 240 9.30 3.03 27.51
N LYS A 241 10.09 3.68 28.36
CA LYS A 241 11.53 3.42 28.47
C LYS A 241 11.81 1.95 28.78
N GLU A 242 11.18 1.39 29.79
CA GLU A 242 11.36 0.00 30.20
C GLU A 242 11.07 -1.00 29.06
N GLN A 243 9.91 -0.82 28.41
CA GLN A 243 9.50 -1.72 27.33
C GLN A 243 10.34 -1.56 26.07
N ALA A 244 10.69 -0.31 25.71
CA ALA A 244 11.55 -0.03 24.57
C ALA A 244 12.98 -0.55 24.79
N GLU A 245 13.56 -0.34 25.95
CA GLU A 245 14.88 -0.85 26.31
C GLU A 245 14.92 -2.38 26.20
N LYS A 246 13.90 -3.06 26.74
CA LYS A 246 13.74 -4.51 26.63
C LYS A 246 13.73 -4.98 25.17
N ALA A 247 12.99 -4.31 24.29
CA ALA A 247 12.93 -4.67 22.87
C ALA A 247 14.23 -4.36 22.12
N LEU A 248 14.79 -3.17 22.36
CA LEU A 248 15.96 -2.64 21.64
C LEU A 248 17.27 -3.32 22.03
N THR A 249 17.37 -3.87 23.24
CA THR A 249 18.57 -4.54 23.78
C THR A 249 18.47 -6.07 23.74
N SER A 250 17.37 -6.63 23.25
CA SER A 250 17.19 -8.07 23.14
C SER A 250 18.31 -8.71 22.32
N THR A 251 18.89 -9.77 22.86
CA THR A 251 19.93 -10.57 22.21
C THR A 251 19.42 -11.98 21.97
N SER A 252 19.95 -12.64 20.94
CA SER A 252 19.59 -14.02 20.62
C SER A 252 20.78 -14.83 20.15
N GLU A 253 20.74 -16.13 20.36
CA GLU A 253 21.74 -17.10 19.94
C GLU A 253 21.15 -18.05 18.88
N ASP A 254 21.98 -18.46 17.90
CA ASP A 254 21.58 -19.41 16.88
C ASP A 254 21.36 -20.80 17.49
N ILE A 255 20.32 -21.48 17.03
CA ILE A 255 20.04 -22.87 17.38
C ILE A 255 20.59 -23.77 16.27
N ASP A 256 21.41 -24.73 16.65
CA ASP A 256 21.91 -25.77 15.73
C ASP A 256 20.77 -26.78 15.44
N LEU A 257 20.09 -26.59 14.33
CA LEU A 257 18.96 -27.42 13.93
C LEU A 257 19.31 -28.86 13.65
N THR A 258 20.59 -29.20 13.42
CA THR A 258 21.03 -30.57 13.15
C THR A 258 20.90 -31.48 14.36
N LYS A 259 20.73 -30.91 15.55
CA LYS A 259 20.55 -31.63 16.82
C LYS A 259 19.09 -32.01 17.12
N TYR A 260 18.17 -31.70 16.21
CA TYR A 260 16.73 -31.92 16.41
C TYR A 260 16.20 -32.79 15.28
N THR A 261 15.37 -33.76 15.63
CA THR A 261 14.66 -34.60 14.65
C THR A 261 13.21 -34.15 14.49
N GLY A 262 12.67 -34.39 13.32
CA GLY A 262 11.24 -34.06 13.05
C GLY A 262 10.91 -32.58 12.81
N LEU A 263 11.92 -31.73 12.71
CA LEU A 263 11.68 -30.31 12.36
C LEU A 263 11.04 -30.18 10.97
N PRO A 264 10.06 -29.27 10.79
CA PRO A 264 9.48 -29.00 9.49
C PRO A 264 10.53 -28.55 8.47
N THR A 265 10.43 -29.06 7.23
CA THR A 265 11.35 -28.68 6.13
C THR A 265 11.22 -27.21 5.71
N ALA A 266 10.13 -26.57 6.10
CA ALA A 266 9.90 -25.14 5.90
C ALA A 266 10.79 -24.27 6.80
N LEU A 267 11.27 -24.77 7.93
CA LEU A 267 12.16 -24.06 8.85
C LEU A 267 13.55 -23.88 8.22
N LEU A 268 13.99 -22.66 8.11
CA LEU A 268 15.30 -22.30 7.54
C LEU A 268 16.34 -22.02 8.60
N SER A 269 15.96 -21.29 9.65
CA SER A 269 16.82 -20.97 10.78
C SER A 269 15.99 -20.76 12.05
N ALA A 270 16.62 -20.92 13.19
CA ALA A 270 16.02 -20.61 14.48
C ALA A 270 17.06 -19.98 15.40
N LYS A 271 16.60 -19.02 16.22
CA LYS A 271 17.37 -18.41 17.30
C LYS A 271 16.55 -18.44 18.58
N LYS A 272 17.23 -18.38 19.72
CA LYS A 272 16.59 -18.25 21.03
C LYS A 272 17.07 -16.98 21.70
N THR A 273 16.14 -16.17 22.19
CA THR A 273 16.48 -14.96 22.95
C THR A 273 16.93 -15.32 24.37
N ALA A 274 17.60 -14.37 25.03
CA ALA A 274 18.02 -14.54 26.43
C ALA A 274 16.81 -14.76 27.37
N SER A 275 15.63 -14.23 27.03
CA SER A 275 14.36 -14.43 27.75
C SER A 275 13.68 -15.76 27.46
N GLY A 276 14.19 -16.52 26.47
CA GLY A 276 13.69 -17.84 26.11
C GLY A 276 12.68 -17.85 24.96
N ASN A 277 12.42 -16.71 24.31
CA ASN A 277 11.59 -16.64 23.09
C ASN A 277 12.36 -17.19 21.88
N TYR A 278 11.62 -17.55 20.83
CA TYR A 278 12.18 -18.10 19.60
C TYR A 278 12.00 -17.11 18.45
N ILE A 279 13.01 -17.01 17.59
CA ILE A 279 12.98 -16.30 16.34
C ILE A 279 13.18 -17.32 15.24
N LEU A 280 12.22 -17.45 14.35
CA LEU A 280 12.20 -18.47 13.31
C LEU A 280 12.17 -17.79 11.93
N GLU A 281 12.95 -18.31 10.98
CA GLU A 281 12.78 -17.98 9.58
C GLU A 281 12.24 -19.21 8.85
N LEU A 282 11.16 -19.01 8.11
CA LEU A 282 10.47 -20.10 7.39
C LEU A 282 10.21 -19.70 5.95
N ARG A 283 10.13 -20.72 5.08
CA ARG A 283 9.54 -20.55 3.76
C ARG A 283 8.04 -20.77 3.83
N ALA A 284 7.32 -19.92 3.12
CA ALA A 284 5.91 -20.10 2.82
C ALA A 284 5.73 -20.40 1.34
N ALA A 285 4.78 -21.23 1.01
CA ALA A 285 4.35 -21.45 -0.35
C ALA A 285 3.58 -20.23 -0.87
N GLY A 286 3.63 -20.01 -2.18
CA GLY A 286 2.92 -18.93 -2.84
C GLY A 286 2.20 -19.38 -4.10
N PHE A 287 1.87 -18.44 -4.97
CA PHE A 287 1.22 -18.71 -6.26
C PHE A 287 2.05 -19.65 -7.14
N GLY A 288 1.38 -20.63 -7.76
CA GLY A 288 2.01 -21.63 -8.65
C GLY A 288 2.45 -22.91 -7.96
N ILE A 289 2.09 -23.11 -6.68
CA ILE A 289 2.40 -24.30 -5.91
C ILE A 289 1.11 -25.06 -5.59
N ASN A 290 0.93 -26.19 -6.21
CA ASN A 290 -0.24 -27.05 -6.07
C ASN A 290 -0.29 -27.72 -4.69
N GLY A 291 -0.62 -26.93 -3.64
CA GLY A 291 -0.94 -27.45 -2.32
C GLY A 291 0.22 -28.13 -1.55
N ASN A 292 1.44 -28.08 -2.08
CA ASN A 292 2.62 -28.59 -1.40
C ASN A 292 3.35 -27.46 -0.65
N GLU A 293 4.09 -27.79 0.39
CA GLU A 293 4.87 -26.85 1.21
C GLU A 293 6.03 -26.16 0.47
N TYR A 294 6.00 -26.11 -0.83
CA TYR A 294 7.14 -25.76 -1.64
C TYR A 294 6.86 -24.49 -2.45
N TYR A 295 7.90 -23.81 -2.75
CA TYR A 295 8.12 -22.65 -3.56
C TYR A 295 7.83 -22.91 -5.06
N ARG A 296 7.84 -21.86 -5.85
CA ARG A 296 7.71 -21.93 -7.32
C ARG A 296 8.75 -22.88 -7.94
N PRO A 297 8.48 -23.45 -9.12
CA PRO A 297 9.44 -24.29 -9.85
C PRO A 297 10.80 -23.61 -10.10
N SER A 298 10.84 -22.26 -10.13
CA SER A 298 12.06 -21.45 -10.21
C SER A 298 12.92 -21.45 -8.96
N GLY A 299 12.46 -22.04 -7.85
CA GLY A 299 13.12 -21.97 -6.54
C GLY A 299 12.77 -20.75 -5.70
N GLU A 300 11.92 -19.86 -6.21
CA GLU A 300 11.46 -18.70 -5.49
C GLU A 300 10.32 -19.05 -4.53
N TYR A 301 10.31 -18.44 -3.35
CA TYR A 301 9.35 -18.67 -2.28
C TYR A 301 9.18 -17.41 -1.43
N ILE A 302 8.12 -17.38 -0.62
CA ILE A 302 7.96 -16.37 0.40
C ILE A 302 8.83 -16.76 1.60
N LYS A 303 9.58 -15.82 2.15
CA LYS A 303 10.34 -16.00 3.38
C LYS A 303 9.76 -15.10 4.46
N ILE A 304 9.39 -15.69 5.57
CA ILE A 304 8.82 -15.01 6.72
C ILE A 304 9.75 -15.13 7.93
N ARG A 305 9.69 -14.14 8.79
CA ARG A 305 10.30 -14.19 10.13
C ARG A 305 9.20 -14.10 11.16
N VAL A 306 9.26 -14.97 12.15
CA VAL A 306 8.26 -15.02 13.22
C VAL A 306 9.00 -15.09 14.55
N SER A 307 8.66 -14.22 15.48
CA SER A 307 9.08 -14.34 16.87
C SER A 307 7.93 -14.88 17.71
N MET A 308 8.24 -15.79 18.60
CA MET A 308 7.26 -16.52 19.41
C MET A 308 7.75 -16.75 20.83
N THR A 309 6.81 -16.70 21.76
CA THR A 309 7.08 -17.15 23.14
C THR A 309 7.26 -18.67 23.21
N ALA A 310 7.92 -19.16 24.24
CA ALA A 310 8.10 -20.60 24.46
C ALA A 310 6.77 -21.35 24.69
N ASP A 311 5.70 -20.68 25.08
CA ASP A 311 4.36 -21.24 25.23
C ASP A 311 3.50 -21.16 23.96
N GLY A 312 4.07 -20.67 22.87
CA GLY A 312 3.45 -20.71 21.54
C GLY A 312 2.49 -19.55 21.25
N LYS A 313 2.86 -18.34 21.67
CA LYS A 313 2.18 -17.12 21.26
C LYS A 313 3.10 -16.33 20.29
N ILE A 314 2.59 -15.91 19.15
CA ILE A 314 3.33 -15.05 18.22
C ILE A 314 3.51 -13.67 18.86
N ILE A 315 4.74 -13.16 18.85
CA ILE A 315 5.10 -11.83 19.33
C ILE A 315 5.03 -10.85 18.16
N ASP A 316 5.67 -11.21 17.03
CA ASP A 316 5.73 -10.39 15.81
C ASP A 316 5.93 -11.30 14.59
N CYS A 317 5.38 -10.89 13.48
CA CYS A 317 5.50 -11.59 12.20
C CYS A 317 5.88 -10.60 11.11
N PHE A 318 6.75 -11.02 10.18
CA PHE A 318 7.27 -10.14 9.14
C PHE A 318 7.63 -10.92 7.87
N THR A 319 7.27 -10.37 6.70
CA THR A 319 7.71 -10.93 5.42
C THR A 319 9.07 -10.36 5.06
N ILE A 320 10.11 -11.23 4.99
CA ILE A 320 11.48 -10.83 4.67
C ILE A 320 11.70 -10.74 3.16
N TYR A 321 11.03 -11.61 2.42
CA TYR A 321 11.17 -11.76 0.97
C TYR A 321 9.93 -12.40 0.38
N GLN A 322 9.58 -11.99 -0.83
CA GLN A 322 8.56 -12.65 -1.63
C GLN A 322 8.90 -12.52 -3.13
N ALA A 323 8.38 -13.42 -3.94
CA ALA A 323 8.46 -13.39 -5.39
C ALA A 323 7.07 -13.64 -6.00
N GLU A 324 6.04 -13.14 -5.34
CA GLU A 324 4.65 -13.23 -5.74
C GLU A 324 4.31 -12.26 -6.87
N THR A 325 3.12 -12.43 -7.45
CA THR A 325 2.61 -11.50 -8.45
C THR A 325 2.39 -10.14 -7.80
N ASP A 326 3.03 -9.12 -8.34
CA ASP A 326 2.91 -7.74 -7.87
C ASP A 326 1.45 -7.26 -7.85
N GLY A 327 1.05 -6.61 -6.74
CA GLY A 327 -0.32 -6.15 -6.47
C GLY A 327 -1.36 -7.24 -6.23
N LEU A 328 -0.92 -8.50 -6.08
CA LEU A 328 -1.74 -9.63 -5.64
C LEU A 328 -1.06 -10.31 -4.45
N GLY A 329 -0.32 -11.39 -4.70
CA GLY A 329 0.40 -12.11 -3.63
C GLY A 329 1.48 -11.27 -2.95
N SER A 330 2.05 -10.26 -3.62
CA SER A 330 3.00 -9.32 -3.03
C SER A 330 2.43 -8.55 -1.83
N ALA A 331 1.10 -8.43 -1.71
CA ALA A 331 0.47 -7.86 -0.52
C ALA A 331 0.74 -8.65 0.78
N CYS A 332 1.39 -9.81 0.70
CA CYS A 332 1.93 -10.49 1.88
C CYS A 332 3.08 -9.72 2.56
N GLU A 333 3.66 -8.69 1.91
CA GLU A 333 4.60 -7.74 2.51
C GLU A 333 3.92 -6.60 3.27
N ASP A 334 2.61 -6.44 3.11
CA ASP A 334 1.87 -5.39 3.79
C ASP A 334 1.67 -5.75 5.28
N GLU A 335 1.99 -4.83 6.17
CA GLU A 335 1.78 -4.98 7.60
C GLU A 335 0.30 -5.24 7.94
N LYS A 336 -0.64 -4.70 7.16
CA LYS A 336 -2.08 -4.98 7.29
C LYS A 336 -2.40 -6.46 7.14
N PHE A 337 -1.54 -7.22 6.45
CA PHE A 337 -1.69 -8.67 6.32
C PHE A 337 -0.89 -9.42 7.39
N TYR A 338 0.45 -9.28 7.41
CA TYR A 338 1.27 -10.10 8.30
C TYR A 338 1.10 -9.73 9.77
N GLY A 339 0.83 -8.47 10.11
CA GLY A 339 0.59 -8.02 11.49
C GLY A 339 -0.65 -8.62 12.13
N GLN A 340 -1.59 -9.18 11.35
CA GLN A 340 -2.74 -9.89 11.90
C GLN A 340 -2.36 -11.16 12.68
N PHE A 341 -1.15 -11.68 12.46
CA PHE A 341 -0.66 -12.84 13.19
C PHE A 341 -0.14 -12.51 14.60
N ASP A 342 0.13 -11.24 14.89
CA ASP A 342 0.63 -10.82 16.20
C ASP A 342 -0.37 -11.16 17.30
N GLY A 343 0.15 -11.73 18.38
CA GLY A 343 -0.65 -12.20 19.50
C GLY A 343 -1.43 -13.50 19.26
N LYS A 344 -1.43 -14.07 18.04
CA LYS A 344 -2.10 -15.34 17.74
C LYS A 344 -1.37 -16.53 18.35
N THR A 345 -2.16 -17.59 18.54
CA THR A 345 -1.72 -18.90 19.02
C THR A 345 -2.07 -19.97 18.00
N GLN A 346 -1.64 -21.21 18.22
CA GLN A 346 -1.99 -22.33 17.35
C GLN A 346 -3.50 -22.57 17.24
N GLU A 347 -4.29 -22.11 18.21
CA GLU A 347 -5.75 -22.31 18.22
C GLU A 347 -6.47 -21.31 17.31
N ASN A 348 -5.90 -20.11 17.08
CA ASN A 348 -6.59 -19.00 16.40
C ASN A 348 -5.77 -18.31 15.29
N TYR A 349 -4.61 -18.84 14.88
CA TYR A 349 -3.80 -18.24 13.83
C TYR A 349 -4.48 -18.20 12.44
N THR A 350 -5.53 -19.00 12.25
CA THR A 350 -6.33 -18.98 11.02
C THR A 350 -7.34 -17.85 10.95
N ASP A 351 -7.63 -17.21 12.11
CA ASP A 351 -8.60 -16.13 12.25
C ASP A 351 -7.98 -14.79 11.83
N ILE A 352 -7.66 -14.71 10.56
CA ILE A 352 -7.13 -13.52 9.88
C ILE A 352 -7.82 -13.34 8.54
N ASP A 353 -7.91 -12.11 8.09
CA ASP A 353 -8.36 -11.79 6.75
C ASP A 353 -7.33 -12.21 5.71
N GLY A 354 -7.78 -12.86 4.66
CA GLY A 354 -6.91 -13.27 3.56
C GLY A 354 -6.62 -12.12 2.60
N ILE A 355 -5.55 -12.27 1.83
CA ILE A 355 -5.25 -11.34 0.73
C ILE A 355 -6.26 -11.59 -0.39
N THR A 356 -7.07 -10.58 -0.71
CA THR A 356 -8.08 -10.66 -1.77
C THR A 356 -7.43 -11.02 -3.11
N GLY A 357 -7.96 -12.06 -3.77
CA GLY A 357 -7.43 -12.55 -5.05
C GLY A 357 -6.14 -13.39 -4.94
N ALA A 358 -5.52 -13.53 -3.74
CA ALA A 358 -4.29 -14.28 -3.52
C ALA A 358 -4.46 -15.39 -2.47
N THR A 359 -5.48 -16.23 -2.63
CA THR A 359 -5.81 -17.31 -1.69
C THR A 359 -4.66 -18.30 -1.50
N LEU A 360 -3.90 -18.61 -2.57
CA LEU A 360 -2.76 -19.54 -2.47
C LEU A 360 -1.65 -18.97 -1.61
N THR A 361 -1.33 -17.68 -1.78
CA THR A 361 -0.36 -16.94 -0.95
C THR A 361 -0.80 -16.92 0.51
N THR A 362 -2.06 -16.57 0.77
CA THR A 362 -2.66 -16.57 2.11
C THR A 362 -2.56 -17.93 2.79
N ASN A 363 -2.93 -19.01 2.08
CA ASN A 363 -2.90 -20.36 2.63
C ASN A 363 -1.47 -20.87 2.85
N GLY A 364 -0.55 -20.53 1.93
CA GLY A 364 0.87 -20.83 2.09
C GLY A 364 1.47 -20.13 3.30
N TYR A 365 1.10 -18.89 3.52
CA TYR A 365 1.52 -18.11 4.69
C TYR A 365 0.97 -18.73 5.99
N LYS A 366 -0.34 -19.04 6.08
CA LYS A 366 -0.96 -19.73 7.21
C LYS A 366 -0.28 -21.09 7.49
N THR A 367 0.08 -21.83 6.44
CA THR A 367 0.81 -23.09 6.59
C THR A 367 2.19 -22.87 7.21
N ALA A 368 2.95 -21.85 6.78
CA ALA A 368 4.25 -21.53 7.37
C ALA A 368 4.14 -21.14 8.85
N ILE A 369 3.10 -20.38 9.21
CA ILE A 369 2.79 -20.06 10.62
C ILE A 369 2.50 -21.32 11.44
N LEU A 370 1.75 -22.28 10.91
CA LEU A 370 1.55 -23.57 11.57
C LEU A 370 2.90 -24.30 11.81
N ARG A 371 3.78 -24.29 10.80
CA ARG A 371 5.13 -24.87 10.94
C ARG A 371 6.01 -24.15 11.96
N ALA A 372 5.78 -22.84 12.18
CA ALA A 372 6.44 -22.14 13.27
C ALA A 372 6.04 -22.69 14.64
N PHE A 373 4.74 -22.91 14.88
CA PHE A 373 4.25 -23.53 16.12
C PHE A 373 4.83 -24.92 16.34
N GLU A 374 4.82 -25.78 15.30
CA GLU A 374 5.39 -27.12 15.36
C GLU A 374 6.91 -27.08 15.67
N SER A 375 7.64 -26.14 15.05
CA SER A 375 9.06 -25.96 15.28
C SER A 375 9.35 -25.59 16.74
N VAL A 376 8.62 -24.62 17.30
CA VAL A 376 8.78 -24.21 18.71
C VAL A 376 8.49 -25.37 19.66
N ALA A 377 7.46 -26.17 19.37
CA ALA A 377 7.14 -27.34 20.19
C ALA A 377 8.30 -28.36 20.26
N ILE A 378 8.97 -28.60 19.14
CA ILE A 378 10.14 -29.48 19.05
C ILE A 378 11.35 -28.84 19.73
N LEU A 379 11.68 -27.59 19.39
CA LEU A 379 12.85 -26.89 19.94
C LEU A 379 12.78 -26.73 21.46
N LYS A 380 11.58 -26.59 22.02
CA LYS A 380 11.34 -26.53 23.47
C LYS A 380 11.62 -27.85 24.17
N GLY A 381 11.37 -28.98 23.50
CA GLY A 381 11.62 -30.32 24.03
C GLY A 381 13.09 -30.63 24.27
N GLY A 382 14.01 -29.85 23.71
CA GLY A 382 15.46 -30.03 23.80
C GLY A 382 16.04 -30.88 22.67
N ALA A 383 17.36 -30.82 22.51
CA ALA A 383 18.08 -31.67 21.57
C ALA A 383 18.08 -33.12 22.07
N GLU A 384 17.89 -34.09 21.16
CA GLU A 384 18.02 -35.51 21.42
C GLU A 384 19.49 -35.93 21.55
#